data_11e8916f6693f114f4592e0c742aa2a2
#
_entry.id   11e8916f6693f114f4592e0c742aa2a2
#
_cell.length_a   1.000
_cell.length_b   1.000
_cell.length_c   1.000
_cell.angle_alpha   90.00
_cell.angle_beta   90.00
_cell.angle_gamma   90.00
#
_symmetry.space_group_name_H-M   'P 1'
#
loop_
_entity.id
_entity.type
_entity.pdbx_description
1 polymer ?
#
loop_
_entity_poly.entity_id
_entity_poly.type
_entity_poly.pdbx_seq_one_letter_code
_entity_poly.pdbx_strand_id
1 'polypeptide(L)'
;MKIIFVFVILAVLLAGLFAVQLKTAKGKGRTGAYRRRKLMTDNEEEFFGRLVVALPDHYIFPQVAMSALLDTANGDKKTAYGDRLRIAQQRVDYVICTRRCEVVAVVELDDKTHSSAKDELRDARLEQAGIRTVRFQARNKPKVEAIRTMIFGPTLTQADKATAEKTPVRVPCLPVLRRSHSNSPAARQISS
;
A
#
# COMPACT_ATOMS: atom_id res chain seq x y z
N MET A 1 4.82 -63.94 12.00
CA MET A 1 5.14 -62.94 10.94
C MET A 1 4.00 -61.98 10.62
N LYS A 2 2.73 -62.40 10.44
CA LYS A 2 1.58 -61.53 10.12
C LYS A 2 1.32 -60.44 11.15
N ILE A 3 1.46 -60.74 12.46
CA ILE A 3 1.21 -59.80 13.57
C ILE A 3 2.25 -58.65 13.54
N ILE A 4 3.50 -58.94 13.30
CA ILE A 4 4.56 -57.93 13.24
C ILE A 4 4.31 -56.96 12.07
N PHE A 5 3.82 -57.47 10.94
CA PHE A 5 3.49 -56.64 9.76
C PHE A 5 2.35 -55.67 10.04
N VAL A 6 1.32 -56.09 10.81
CA VAL A 6 0.22 -55.23 11.20
C VAL A 6 0.71 -54.09 12.11
N PHE A 7 1.57 -54.39 13.09
CA PHE A 7 2.14 -53.37 13.97
C PHE A 7 3.01 -52.37 13.26
N VAL A 8 3.78 -52.80 12.26
CA VAL A 8 4.60 -51.87 11.43
C VAL A 8 3.71 -50.94 10.60
N ILE A 9 2.65 -51.44 9.99
CA ILE A 9 1.70 -50.61 9.22
C ILE A 9 1.02 -49.61 10.16
N LEU A 10 0.57 -50.02 11.33
CA LEU A 10 -0.08 -49.12 12.30
C LEU A 10 0.88 -48.02 12.77
N ALA A 11 2.14 -48.38 13.06
CA ALA A 11 3.16 -47.40 13.46
C ALA A 11 3.44 -46.35 12.37
N VAL A 12 3.51 -46.76 11.09
CA VAL A 12 3.71 -45.87 9.96
C VAL A 12 2.49 -44.93 9.79
N LEU A 13 1.26 -45.45 9.94
CA LEU A 13 0.05 -44.62 9.87
C LEU A 13 -0.02 -43.61 11.01
N LEU A 14 0.32 -44.01 12.24
CA LEU A 14 0.37 -43.10 13.39
C LEU A 14 1.45 -42.02 13.22
N ALA A 15 2.63 -42.39 12.74
CA ALA A 15 3.70 -41.45 12.44
C ALA A 15 3.29 -40.44 11.34
N GLY A 16 2.60 -40.90 10.28
CA GLY A 16 2.04 -40.06 9.23
C GLY A 16 1.00 -39.09 9.76
N LEU A 17 0.05 -39.55 10.58
CA LEU A 17 -0.94 -38.69 11.22
C LEU A 17 -0.29 -37.66 12.16
N PHE A 18 0.72 -38.06 12.93
CA PHE A 18 1.46 -37.15 13.80
C PHE A 18 2.26 -36.09 13.01
N ALA A 19 2.85 -36.45 11.89
CA ALA A 19 3.54 -35.51 10.99
C ALA A 19 2.57 -34.49 10.37
N VAL A 20 1.34 -34.89 10.03
CA VAL A 20 0.29 -33.99 9.54
C VAL A 20 -0.15 -33.02 10.64
N GLN A 21 -0.34 -33.51 11.88
CA GLN A 21 -0.68 -32.68 13.03
C GLN A 21 0.40 -31.62 13.33
N LEU A 22 1.69 -32.00 13.24
CA LEU A 22 2.80 -31.06 13.41
C LEU A 22 2.84 -29.97 12.31
N LYS A 23 2.48 -30.28 11.07
CA LYS A 23 2.38 -29.31 9.97
C LYS A 23 1.22 -28.33 10.17
N THR A 24 0.06 -28.81 10.65
CA THR A 24 -1.10 -27.94 10.93
C THR A 24 -0.89 -27.05 12.16
N ALA A 25 -0.15 -27.51 13.17
CA ALA A 25 0.21 -26.72 14.35
C ALA A 25 1.17 -25.55 14.03
N LYS A 26 2.01 -25.67 13.00
CA LYS A 26 2.89 -24.58 12.52
C LYS A 26 2.14 -23.44 11.81
N GLY A 27 0.88 -23.61 11.45
CA GLY A 27 0.07 -22.64 10.68
C GLY A 27 -0.69 -21.62 11.52
N LYS A 28 -0.70 -21.69 12.85
CA LYS A 28 -1.26 -20.60 13.68
C LYS A 28 -0.31 -19.42 13.65
N GLY A 29 -0.63 -18.42 12.83
CA GLY A 29 0.13 -17.19 12.69
C GLY A 29 0.47 -16.60 14.06
N ARG A 30 1.75 -16.47 14.35
CA ARG A 30 2.23 -15.83 15.56
C ARG A 30 1.93 -14.33 15.45
N THR A 31 1.18 -13.77 16.38
CA THR A 31 0.84 -12.32 16.38
C THR A 31 2.07 -11.41 16.51
N GLY A 32 3.22 -11.95 16.97
CA GLY A 32 4.43 -11.14 17.19
C GLY A 32 4.29 -10.19 18.39
N ALA A 33 5.34 -9.43 18.65
CA ALA A 33 5.36 -8.36 19.65
C ALA A 33 5.62 -7.02 18.93
N TYR A 34 4.71 -6.06 19.07
CA TYR A 34 4.78 -4.78 18.37
C TYR A 34 4.71 -3.61 19.35
N ARG A 35 5.35 -2.52 18.99
CA ARG A 35 5.27 -1.24 19.69
C ARG A 35 4.97 -0.11 18.72
N ARG A 36 4.35 0.95 19.20
CA ARG A 36 4.10 2.17 18.40
C ARG A 36 5.43 2.77 17.91
N ARG A 37 5.45 3.23 16.67
CA ARG A 37 6.55 3.98 16.06
C ARG A 37 6.04 5.35 15.62
N LYS A 38 6.89 6.39 15.67
CA LYS A 38 6.63 7.68 15.04
C LYS A 38 6.53 7.48 13.52
N LEU A 39 5.54 8.08 12.87
CA LEU A 39 5.28 7.91 11.44
C LEU A 39 6.34 8.64 10.61
N MET A 40 6.68 9.86 10.98
CA MET A 40 7.62 10.75 10.32
C MET A 40 8.70 11.20 11.29
N THR A 41 9.89 11.57 10.78
CA THR A 41 10.89 12.33 11.53
C THR A 41 10.44 13.76 11.76
N ASP A 42 11.06 14.50 12.67
CA ASP A 42 10.72 15.91 12.94
C ASP A 42 10.91 16.78 11.69
N ASN A 43 11.93 16.44 10.89
CA ASN A 43 12.24 17.12 9.64
C ASN A 43 11.20 16.89 8.54
N GLU A 44 10.71 15.66 8.44
CA GLU A 44 9.60 15.31 7.53
C GLU A 44 8.28 15.93 8.00
N GLU A 45 8.01 15.92 9.32
CA GLU A 45 6.80 16.51 9.89
C GLU A 45 6.70 18.03 9.63
N GLU A 46 7.81 18.73 9.80
CA GLU A 46 7.89 20.16 9.48
C GLU A 46 7.66 20.41 7.99
N PHE A 47 8.26 19.62 7.11
CA PHE A 47 8.07 19.77 5.67
C PHE A 47 6.65 19.38 5.22
N PHE A 48 6.06 18.37 5.84
CA PHE A 48 4.64 18.05 5.65
C PHE A 48 3.73 19.26 5.92
N GLY A 49 3.99 20.00 7.01
CA GLY A 49 3.28 21.23 7.31
C GLY A 49 3.37 22.27 6.20
N ARG A 50 4.57 22.45 5.60
CA ARG A 50 4.75 23.35 4.44
C ARG A 50 3.98 22.88 3.22
N LEU A 51 3.98 21.57 2.92
CA LEU A 51 3.22 21.00 1.81
C LEU A 51 1.72 21.25 1.97
N VAL A 52 1.17 21.04 3.16
CA VAL A 52 -0.26 21.27 3.44
C VAL A 52 -0.65 22.73 3.22
N VAL A 53 0.20 23.67 3.65
CA VAL A 53 -0.06 25.11 3.44
C VAL A 53 0.09 25.50 1.97
N ALA A 54 1.08 24.92 1.28
CA ALA A 54 1.34 25.23 -0.15
C ALA A 54 0.26 24.65 -1.09
N LEU A 55 -0.39 23.58 -0.70
CA LEU A 55 -1.30 22.77 -1.54
C LEU A 55 -2.67 22.57 -0.89
N PRO A 56 -3.42 23.63 -0.56
CA PRO A 56 -4.68 23.52 0.20
C PRO A 56 -5.77 22.75 -0.56
N ASP A 57 -5.67 22.67 -1.89
CA ASP A 57 -6.63 21.99 -2.76
C ASP A 57 -6.28 20.52 -3.06
N HIS A 58 -5.23 19.98 -2.42
CA HIS A 58 -4.77 18.62 -2.61
C HIS A 58 -4.79 17.82 -1.31
N TYR A 59 -4.87 16.50 -1.43
CA TYR A 59 -4.58 15.58 -0.32
C TYR A 59 -3.11 15.22 -0.32
N ILE A 60 -2.52 15.14 0.86
CA ILE A 60 -1.11 14.78 1.04
C ILE A 60 -1.06 13.58 1.97
N PHE A 61 -0.57 12.46 1.46
CA PHE A 61 -0.44 11.22 2.20
C PHE A 61 1.04 10.97 2.52
N PRO A 62 1.44 10.95 3.80
CA PRO A 62 2.82 10.65 4.17
C PRO A 62 3.09 9.16 4.21
N GLN A 63 4.34 8.76 3.97
CA GLN A 63 4.86 7.40 4.14
C GLN A 63 4.06 6.33 3.41
N VAL A 64 3.70 6.59 2.15
CA VAL A 64 2.91 5.68 1.31
C VAL A 64 3.77 4.54 0.78
N ALA A 65 3.29 3.32 0.91
CA ALA A 65 3.96 2.15 0.33
C ALA A 65 3.89 2.20 -1.22
N MET A 66 5.00 1.90 -1.89
CA MET A 66 5.01 1.87 -3.36
C MET A 66 4.04 0.85 -3.95
N SER A 67 3.77 -0.24 -3.23
CA SER A 67 2.75 -1.24 -3.62
C SER A 67 1.31 -0.72 -3.57
N ALA A 68 1.05 0.46 -3.00
CA ALA A 68 -0.23 1.14 -3.10
C ALA A 68 -0.33 2.06 -4.34
N LEU A 69 0.81 2.38 -4.96
CA LEU A 69 0.91 3.27 -6.12
C LEU A 69 1.12 2.51 -7.43
N LEU A 70 1.76 1.34 -7.36
CA LEU A 70 2.21 0.56 -8.50
C LEU A 70 1.63 -0.85 -8.47
N ASP A 71 1.21 -1.35 -9.63
CA ASP A 71 0.95 -2.76 -9.85
C ASP A 71 1.91 -3.30 -10.92
N THR A 72 2.05 -4.62 -11.00
CA THR A 72 2.94 -5.25 -11.96
C THR A 72 2.28 -5.34 -13.34
N ALA A 73 2.99 -4.91 -14.38
CA ALA A 73 2.51 -4.97 -15.76
C ALA A 73 2.81 -6.33 -16.44
N ASN A 74 3.59 -7.21 -15.81
CA ASN A 74 3.98 -8.49 -16.37
C ASN A 74 2.85 -9.52 -16.33
N GLY A 75 2.58 -10.18 -17.48
CA GLY A 75 1.59 -11.25 -17.59
C GLY A 75 2.03 -12.58 -16.98
N ASP A 76 3.33 -12.81 -16.86
CA ASP A 76 3.87 -14.03 -16.22
C ASP A 76 3.81 -13.92 -14.68
N LYS A 77 3.14 -14.89 -14.05
CA LYS A 77 2.89 -14.89 -12.59
C LYS A 77 4.18 -14.91 -11.76
N LYS A 78 5.22 -15.60 -12.20
CA LYS A 78 6.48 -15.70 -11.46
C LYS A 78 7.23 -14.37 -11.48
N THR A 79 7.32 -13.74 -12.64
CA THR A 79 7.94 -12.43 -12.83
C THR A 79 7.16 -11.35 -12.09
N ALA A 80 5.82 -11.34 -12.23
CA ALA A 80 4.95 -10.43 -11.51
C ALA A 80 5.10 -10.52 -9.98
N TYR A 81 5.21 -11.75 -9.44
CA TYR A 81 5.48 -11.95 -8.01
C TYR A 81 6.84 -11.36 -7.59
N GLY A 82 7.89 -11.59 -8.38
CA GLY A 82 9.22 -11.01 -8.15
C GLY A 82 9.20 -9.48 -8.17
N ASP A 83 8.51 -8.87 -9.13
CA ASP A 83 8.37 -7.42 -9.23
C ASP A 83 7.59 -6.84 -8.04
N ARG A 84 6.53 -7.52 -7.61
CA ARG A 84 5.75 -7.12 -6.44
C ARG A 84 6.59 -7.15 -5.16
N LEU A 85 7.46 -8.14 -4.98
CA LEU A 85 8.38 -8.20 -3.83
C LEU A 85 9.39 -7.04 -3.81
N ARG A 86 9.83 -6.56 -4.99
CA ARG A 86 10.78 -5.44 -5.10
C ARG A 86 10.21 -4.12 -4.58
N ILE A 87 8.90 -3.91 -4.67
CA ILE A 87 8.22 -2.69 -4.22
C ILE A 87 7.55 -2.82 -2.85
N ALA A 88 7.38 -4.05 -2.34
CA ALA A 88 6.57 -4.34 -1.16
C ALA A 88 7.05 -3.64 0.13
N GLN A 89 8.36 -3.42 0.28
CA GLN A 89 8.95 -2.79 1.46
C GLN A 89 9.39 -1.33 1.21
N GLN A 90 9.22 -0.83 -0.03
CA GLN A 90 9.59 0.53 -0.37
C GLN A 90 8.45 1.49 -0.05
N ARG A 91 8.81 2.69 0.41
CA ARG A 91 7.87 3.78 0.71
C ARG A 91 8.40 5.05 0.09
N VAL A 92 7.47 5.94 -0.20
CA VAL A 92 7.74 7.32 -0.59
C VAL A 92 7.34 8.25 0.55
N ASP A 93 8.04 9.37 0.72
CA ASP A 93 7.82 10.25 1.85
C ASP A 93 6.44 10.91 1.80
N TYR A 94 6.04 11.42 0.62
CA TYR A 94 4.71 12.01 0.44
C TYR A 94 4.15 11.71 -0.95
N VAL A 95 2.84 11.51 -1.00
CA VAL A 95 2.07 11.43 -2.25
C VAL A 95 1.09 12.58 -2.28
N ILE A 96 1.16 13.36 -3.35
CA ILE A 96 0.22 14.46 -3.61
C ILE A 96 -0.89 13.91 -4.50
N CYS A 97 -2.14 14.10 -4.07
CA CYS A 97 -3.30 13.65 -4.82
C CYS A 97 -4.28 14.80 -5.05
N THR A 98 -5.03 14.72 -6.13
CA THR A 98 -6.22 15.57 -6.33
C THR A 98 -7.26 15.30 -5.24
N ARG A 99 -8.31 16.14 -5.16
CA ARG A 99 -9.47 15.89 -4.29
C ARG A 99 -10.25 14.63 -4.65
N ARG A 100 -9.98 14.04 -5.80
CA ARG A 100 -10.54 12.74 -6.25
C ARG A 100 -9.62 11.55 -5.95
N CYS A 101 -8.55 11.77 -5.17
CA CYS A 101 -7.51 10.79 -4.83
C CYS A 101 -6.70 10.28 -6.05
N GLU A 102 -6.65 11.03 -7.15
CA GLU A 102 -5.78 10.73 -8.28
C GLU A 102 -4.37 11.19 -7.95
N VAL A 103 -3.37 10.34 -8.16
CA VAL A 103 -1.97 10.66 -7.88
C VAL A 103 -1.47 11.72 -8.87
N VAL A 104 -0.93 12.81 -8.34
CA VAL A 104 -0.37 13.92 -9.12
C VAL A 104 1.15 13.83 -9.15
N ALA A 105 1.76 13.64 -8.00
CA ALA A 105 3.21 13.53 -7.86
C ALA A 105 3.59 12.80 -6.56
N VAL A 106 4.76 12.22 -6.57
CA VAL A 106 5.50 11.78 -5.39
C VAL A 106 6.48 12.86 -5.01
N VAL A 107 6.61 13.14 -3.72
CA VAL A 107 7.57 14.08 -3.16
C VAL A 107 8.47 13.36 -2.16
N GLU A 108 9.77 13.56 -2.31
CA GLU A 108 10.82 13.00 -1.46
C GLU A 108 11.61 14.13 -0.79
N LEU A 109 11.95 13.94 0.48
CA LEU A 109 12.77 14.88 1.25
C LEU A 109 14.13 14.26 1.57
N ASP A 110 15.10 14.52 0.71
CA ASP A 110 16.42 13.90 0.80
C ASP A 110 17.33 14.61 1.81
N ASP A 111 17.89 13.86 2.75
CA ASP A 111 18.90 14.35 3.71
C ASP A 111 20.32 14.38 3.13
N LYS A 112 20.57 13.64 2.06
CA LYS A 112 21.91 13.43 1.48
C LYS A 112 21.99 13.94 0.05
N THR A 113 23.18 14.44 -0.30
CA THR A 113 23.52 14.90 -1.66
C THR A 113 23.77 13.78 -2.67
N HIS A 114 23.71 12.52 -2.24
CA HIS A 114 24.01 11.37 -3.10
C HIS A 114 22.75 10.49 -3.25
N SER A 115 22.23 10.46 -4.45
CA SER A 115 21.25 9.46 -4.88
C SER A 115 21.95 8.09 -4.91
N SER A 116 21.42 7.11 -4.21
CA SER A 116 21.89 5.74 -4.33
C SER A 116 21.30 5.09 -5.58
N ALA A 117 21.98 4.07 -6.14
CA ALA A 117 21.42 3.29 -7.25
C ALA A 117 20.03 2.70 -6.93
N LYS A 118 19.70 2.52 -5.66
CA LYS A 118 18.36 2.09 -5.22
C LYS A 118 17.31 3.17 -5.41
N ASP A 119 17.69 4.44 -5.21
CA ASP A 119 16.78 5.58 -5.39
C ASP A 119 16.50 5.81 -6.87
N GLU A 120 17.51 5.67 -7.73
CA GLU A 120 17.35 5.72 -9.19
C GLU A 120 16.39 4.64 -9.71
N LEU A 121 16.53 3.39 -9.20
CA LEU A 121 15.62 2.31 -9.54
C LEU A 121 14.18 2.54 -9.04
N ARG A 122 14.02 3.20 -7.89
CA ARG A 122 12.70 3.57 -7.37
C ARG A 122 12.05 4.62 -8.25
N ASP A 123 12.80 5.67 -8.60
CA ASP A 123 12.32 6.73 -9.48
C ASP A 123 11.96 6.21 -10.87
N ALA A 124 12.79 5.35 -11.45
CA ALA A 124 12.51 4.72 -12.74
C ALA A 124 11.21 3.90 -12.73
N ARG A 125 10.88 3.23 -11.61
CA ARG A 125 9.61 2.48 -11.48
C ARG A 125 8.40 3.42 -11.42
N LEU A 126 8.51 4.53 -10.70
CA LEU A 126 7.45 5.55 -10.63
C LEU A 126 7.25 6.21 -11.99
N GLU A 127 8.33 6.57 -12.67
CA GLU A 127 8.31 7.16 -14.01
C GLU A 127 7.69 6.22 -15.05
N GLN A 128 8.02 4.91 -14.99
CA GLN A 128 7.42 3.88 -15.86
C GLN A 128 5.89 3.80 -15.69
N ALA A 129 5.38 4.09 -14.50
CA ALA A 129 3.95 4.16 -14.21
C ALA A 129 3.35 5.56 -14.49
N GLY A 130 4.10 6.49 -15.06
CA GLY A 130 3.66 7.86 -15.33
C GLY A 130 3.58 8.73 -14.07
N ILE A 131 4.16 8.31 -12.95
CA ILE A 131 4.15 9.07 -11.70
C ILE A 131 5.42 9.91 -11.60
N ARG A 132 5.26 11.22 -11.56
CA ARG A 132 6.36 12.16 -11.42
C ARG A 132 6.90 12.16 -9.99
N THR A 133 8.22 12.12 -9.83
CA THR A 133 8.92 12.32 -8.54
C THR A 133 9.53 13.71 -8.47
N VAL A 134 9.32 14.41 -7.36
CA VAL A 134 9.92 15.72 -7.06
C VAL A 134 10.74 15.59 -5.79
N ARG A 135 12.03 15.94 -5.87
CA ARG A 135 12.96 15.83 -4.74
C ARG A 135 13.27 17.18 -4.15
N PHE A 136 13.24 17.27 -2.83
CA PHE A 136 13.65 18.44 -2.07
C PHE A 136 14.78 18.07 -1.12
N GLN A 137 15.75 18.97 -0.99
CA GLN A 137 16.84 18.80 -0.03
C GLN A 137 16.37 19.23 1.36
N ALA A 138 16.50 18.36 2.35
CA ALA A 138 16.09 18.61 3.72
C ALA A 138 16.83 19.80 4.38
N ARG A 139 18.08 20.04 3.97
CA ARG A 139 18.91 21.17 4.44
C ARG A 139 18.54 22.51 3.78
N ASN A 140 17.91 22.47 2.61
CA ASN A 140 17.53 23.67 1.85
C ASN A 140 16.08 23.55 1.37
N LYS A 141 15.19 23.45 2.31
CA LYS A 141 13.75 23.35 2.04
C LYS A 141 13.24 24.65 1.41
N PRO A 142 12.44 24.57 0.34
CA PRO A 142 11.86 25.76 -0.27
C PRO A 142 10.84 26.42 0.67
N LYS A 143 10.62 27.71 0.43
CA LYS A 143 9.52 28.43 1.06
C LYS A 143 8.17 27.92 0.51
N VAL A 144 7.12 28.09 1.29
CA VAL A 144 5.76 27.62 0.96
C VAL A 144 5.31 28.09 -0.43
N GLU A 145 5.60 29.35 -0.78
CA GLU A 145 5.19 29.97 -2.05
C GLU A 145 5.87 29.30 -3.26
N ALA A 146 7.09 28.79 -3.08
CA ALA A 146 7.85 28.16 -4.16
C ALA A 146 7.45 26.68 -4.37
N ILE A 147 6.95 26.00 -3.34
CA ILE A 147 6.64 24.57 -3.39
C ILE A 147 5.66 24.24 -4.51
N ARG A 148 4.56 24.99 -4.62
CA ARG A 148 3.55 24.78 -5.66
C ARG A 148 4.13 24.86 -7.06
N THR A 149 4.92 25.88 -7.34
CA THR A 149 5.58 26.07 -8.63
C THR A 149 6.59 24.97 -8.94
N MET A 150 7.31 24.48 -7.92
CA MET A 150 8.28 23.39 -8.11
C MET A 150 7.59 22.04 -8.40
N ILE A 151 6.42 21.79 -7.80
CA ILE A 151 5.66 20.55 -8.02
C ILE A 151 4.90 20.59 -9.34
N PHE A 152 4.22 21.66 -9.67
CA PHE A 152 3.35 21.74 -10.86
C PHE A 152 4.00 22.45 -12.07
N GLY A 153 5.06 23.20 -11.85
CA GLY A 153 5.65 24.09 -12.86
C GLY A 153 4.85 25.37 -13.08
N PRO A 154 5.37 26.33 -13.83
CA PRO A 154 4.74 27.64 -13.99
C PRO A 154 3.43 27.63 -14.80
N THR A 155 3.19 26.59 -15.60
CA THR A 155 2.05 26.54 -16.56
C THR A 155 0.77 25.94 -15.93
N LEU A 156 0.87 25.17 -14.83
CA LEU A 156 -0.29 24.46 -14.25
C LEU A 156 -1.08 25.29 -13.22
N THR A 157 -0.58 26.45 -12.82
CA THR A 157 -1.26 27.32 -11.83
C THR A 157 -2.58 27.90 -12.33
N GLN A 158 -2.79 27.98 -13.66
CA GLN A 158 -4.03 28.49 -14.25
C GLN A 158 -5.00 27.38 -14.69
N ALA A 159 -4.51 26.20 -15.05
CA ALA A 159 -5.35 25.08 -15.51
C ALA A 159 -6.12 24.43 -14.35
N ASP A 160 -5.54 24.35 -13.16
CA ASP A 160 -6.18 23.73 -12.00
C ASP A 160 -7.38 24.54 -11.48
N LYS A 161 -7.36 25.87 -11.60
CA LYS A 161 -8.51 26.71 -11.24
C LYS A 161 -9.71 26.55 -12.18
N ALA A 162 -9.47 26.31 -13.46
CA ALA A 162 -10.54 26.17 -14.46
C ALA A 162 -11.26 24.81 -14.40
N THR A 163 -10.58 23.76 -13.94
CA THR A 163 -11.15 22.40 -13.84
C THR A 163 -11.90 22.18 -12.51
N ALA A 164 -11.47 22.83 -11.44
CA ALA A 164 -12.14 22.76 -10.14
C ALA A 164 -13.53 23.43 -10.13
N GLU A 165 -13.76 24.42 -11.00
CA GLU A 165 -15.00 25.22 -11.00
C GLU A 165 -16.13 24.66 -11.89
N LYS A 166 -15.86 23.64 -12.73
CA LYS A 166 -16.83 23.21 -13.76
C LYS A 166 -17.49 21.86 -13.57
N THR A 167 -17.28 21.11 -12.47
CA THR A 167 -17.98 19.83 -12.33
C THR A 167 -18.48 19.61 -10.91
N PRO A 168 -19.81 19.70 -10.66
CA PRO A 168 -20.38 19.22 -9.41
C PRO A 168 -20.22 17.69 -9.38
N VAL A 169 -19.39 17.20 -8.48
CA VAL A 169 -19.13 15.77 -8.28
C VAL A 169 -20.39 15.09 -7.77
N ARG A 170 -21.13 14.42 -8.64
CA ARG A 170 -22.06 13.37 -8.25
C ARG A 170 -21.22 12.17 -7.83
N VAL A 171 -21.08 11.96 -6.54
CA VAL A 171 -20.53 10.71 -5.99
C VAL A 171 -21.55 9.61 -6.27
N PRO A 172 -21.25 8.58 -7.09
CA PRO A 172 -22.11 7.41 -7.18
C PRO A 172 -21.98 6.68 -5.85
N CYS A 173 -23.04 6.68 -5.04
CA CYS A 173 -23.14 5.77 -3.91
C CYS A 173 -23.07 4.34 -4.48
N LEU A 174 -21.98 3.65 -4.23
CA LEU A 174 -21.91 2.21 -4.45
C LEU A 174 -22.99 1.54 -3.60
N PRO A 175 -23.84 0.68 -4.16
CA PRO A 175 -24.84 -0.04 -3.39
C PRO A 175 -24.10 -0.94 -2.39
N VAL A 176 -24.38 -0.73 -1.11
CA VAL A 176 -23.98 -1.62 -0.03
C VAL A 176 -24.59 -2.99 -0.32
N LEU A 177 -23.76 -3.94 -0.72
CA LEU A 177 -24.14 -5.35 -0.85
C LEU A 177 -24.54 -5.85 0.55
N ARG A 178 -25.84 -5.77 0.85
CA ARG A 178 -26.43 -6.47 2.01
C ARG A 178 -26.24 -7.97 1.79
N ARG A 179 -25.34 -8.58 2.55
CA ARG A 179 -25.32 -10.04 2.71
C ARG A 179 -26.65 -10.43 3.35
N SER A 180 -27.54 -11.03 2.56
CA SER A 180 -28.72 -11.70 3.06
C SER A 180 -28.28 -12.94 3.83
N HIS A 181 -28.34 -12.88 5.16
CA HIS A 181 -28.30 -14.07 5.99
C HIS A 181 -29.69 -14.71 5.86
N SER A 182 -29.79 -15.74 5.02
CA SER A 182 -30.95 -16.64 5.02
C SER A 182 -30.84 -17.56 6.23
N ASN A 183 -31.41 -17.14 7.35
CA ASN A 183 -31.74 -18.01 8.47
C ASN A 183 -33.07 -18.70 8.14
N SER A 184 -33.00 -19.94 7.70
CA SER A 184 -34.19 -20.82 7.56
C SER A 184 -34.34 -21.61 8.88
N PRO A 185 -35.40 -21.42 9.64
CA PRO A 185 -35.69 -22.30 10.76
C PRO A 185 -36.41 -23.56 10.25
N ALA A 186 -35.75 -24.72 10.36
CA ALA A 186 -36.39 -26.03 10.19
C ALA A 186 -37.37 -26.26 11.33
N ALA A 187 -38.63 -26.21 11.02
CA ALA A 187 -39.71 -26.63 11.90
C ALA A 187 -39.65 -28.16 12.10
N ARG A 188 -39.34 -28.64 13.29
CA ARG A 188 -39.60 -29.99 13.74
C ARG A 188 -41.04 -30.06 14.24
N GLN A 189 -41.91 -30.69 13.45
CA GLN A 189 -43.17 -31.19 13.93
C GLN A 189 -42.90 -32.51 14.71
N ILE A 190 -43.27 -32.52 15.98
CA ILE A 190 -43.44 -33.71 16.79
C ILE A 190 -44.93 -33.93 16.90
N SER A 191 -45.42 -35.03 16.33
CA SER A 191 -46.77 -35.53 16.56
C SER A 191 -46.67 -36.77 17.44
N SER A 192 -47.45 -36.75 18.46
CA SER A 192 -48.00 -37.76 19.35
C SER A 192 -47.55 -39.20 19.23
#